data_3a9cd4a9126514fb8524ec113882b89e
#
_entry.id   3a9cd4a9126514fb8524ec113882b89e
#
_cell.length_a   1.000
_cell.length_b   1.000
_cell.length_c   1.000
_cell.angle_alpha   90.00
_cell.angle_beta   90.00
_cell.angle_gamma   90.00
#
_symmetry.space_group_name_H-M   'P 1'
#
loop_
_entity.id
_entity.type
_entity.pdbx_description
1 polymer ?
#
loop_
_entity_poly.entity_id
_entity_poly.type
_entity_poly.pdbx_seq_one_letter_code
_entity_poly.pdbx_strand_id
1 'polypeptide(L)'
;MKKFAALLLALMMVLPMAAMAEAVESPALDAFTSASVSNYYAQYALTGDALMDAVNGQAGFYLICTTNPDGSANAGVFIFAIKKLNEKYYIQLGLAENQTKANLEATGEGLAVYAVMTADKPYAVSGARFYFETIADQAVVDELMKDARQGAMFYEITEILPLG
;
A
#
# COMPACT_ATOMS: atom_id res chain seq x y z
N MET A 1 28.80 -45.04 33.42
CA MET A 1 28.22 -43.88 34.12
C MET A 1 28.61 -42.50 33.56
N LYS A 2 29.91 -42.27 33.25
CA LYS A 2 30.36 -40.95 32.68
C LYS A 2 29.72 -40.57 31.33
N LYS A 3 29.39 -41.54 30.46
CA LYS A 3 28.78 -41.28 29.13
C LYS A 3 27.30 -40.92 29.23
N PHE A 4 26.57 -41.39 30.24
CA PHE A 4 25.17 -41.01 30.46
C PHE A 4 25.03 -39.60 31.02
N ALA A 5 25.96 -39.17 31.87
CA ALA A 5 25.97 -37.80 32.41
C ALA A 5 26.21 -36.74 31.29
N ALA A 6 27.08 -37.05 30.32
CA ALA A 6 27.35 -36.16 29.20
C ALA A 6 26.15 -36.05 28.26
N LEU A 7 25.40 -37.12 28.02
CA LEU A 7 24.20 -37.13 27.20
C LEU A 7 23.07 -36.35 27.85
N LEU A 8 22.92 -36.44 29.17
CA LEU A 8 21.90 -35.68 29.90
C LEU A 8 22.19 -34.17 29.92
N LEU A 9 23.49 -33.81 30.02
CA LEU A 9 23.93 -32.41 29.99
C LEU A 9 23.71 -31.78 28.64
N ALA A 10 23.95 -32.53 27.54
CA ALA A 10 23.70 -32.09 26.19
C ALA A 10 22.19 -31.90 25.90
N LEU A 11 21.34 -32.77 26.46
CA LEU A 11 19.89 -32.68 26.33
C LEU A 11 19.31 -31.51 27.12
N MET A 12 19.90 -31.16 28.27
CA MET A 12 19.47 -29.98 29.04
C MET A 12 19.91 -28.64 28.41
N MET A 13 20.95 -28.61 27.56
CA MET A 13 21.33 -27.40 26.84
C MET A 13 20.50 -27.15 25.57
N VAL A 14 19.91 -28.19 24.99
CA VAL A 14 19.09 -28.04 23.77
C VAL A 14 17.66 -27.62 24.10
N LEU A 15 17.13 -28.05 25.23
CA LEU A 15 15.76 -27.71 25.66
C LEU A 15 15.51 -26.21 25.90
N PRO A 16 16.42 -25.42 26.52
CA PRO A 16 16.17 -23.99 26.66
C PRO A 16 16.37 -23.20 25.35
N MET A 17 17.16 -23.72 24.40
CA MET A 17 17.28 -23.04 23.09
C MET A 17 16.06 -23.26 22.18
N ALA A 18 15.38 -24.41 22.32
CA ALA A 18 14.13 -24.65 21.60
C ALA A 18 12.95 -23.86 22.22
N ALA A 19 12.98 -23.60 23.54
CA ALA A 19 11.97 -22.77 24.21
C ALA A 19 12.17 -21.25 23.97
N MET A 20 13.36 -20.82 23.56
CA MET A 20 13.61 -19.41 23.19
C MET A 20 13.31 -19.12 21.70
N ALA A 21 12.93 -20.12 20.94
CA ALA A 21 12.39 -20.00 19.59
C ALA A 21 10.85 -20.00 19.58
N GLU A 22 10.20 -19.77 20.74
CA GLU A 22 8.85 -19.23 20.69
C GLU A 22 8.96 -17.89 19.95
N ALA A 23 8.39 -17.90 18.74
CA ALA A 23 8.23 -16.72 17.93
C ALA A 23 7.86 -15.57 18.86
N VAL A 24 8.67 -14.52 18.88
CA VAL A 24 8.18 -13.20 19.24
C VAL A 24 7.03 -13.04 18.26
N GLU A 25 5.81 -13.31 18.68
CA GLU A 25 4.63 -12.88 17.96
C GLU A 25 4.89 -11.39 17.75
N SER A 26 5.21 -11.03 16.51
CA SER A 26 5.14 -9.63 16.11
C SER A 26 3.81 -9.17 16.65
N PRO A 27 3.77 -8.09 17.45
CA PRO A 27 2.51 -7.56 17.94
C PRO A 27 1.60 -7.52 16.74
N ALA A 28 0.45 -8.18 16.85
CA ALA A 28 -0.42 -8.44 15.73
C ALA A 28 -0.53 -7.15 14.93
N LEU A 29 -0.31 -7.20 13.63
CA LEU A 29 -0.45 -6.06 12.72
C LEU A 29 -1.80 -5.35 12.92
N ASP A 30 -2.78 -6.02 13.51
CA ASP A 30 -4.05 -5.48 13.98
C ASP A 30 -3.90 -4.31 14.97
N ALA A 31 -2.79 -4.23 15.72
CA ALA A 31 -2.48 -3.08 16.58
C ALA A 31 -1.99 -1.87 15.80
N PHE A 32 -1.56 -2.06 14.56
CA PHE A 32 -1.02 -1.03 13.67
C PHE A 32 -1.87 -0.83 12.41
N THR A 33 -3.13 -1.24 12.42
CA THR A 33 -4.02 -0.80 11.35
C THR A 33 -4.05 0.73 11.40
N SER A 34 -3.91 1.35 10.26
CA SER A 34 -3.94 2.80 10.12
C SER A 34 -5.17 3.45 10.73
N ALA A 35 -6.24 2.69 10.93
CA ALA A 35 -7.46 3.11 11.59
C ALA A 35 -7.36 3.17 13.13
N SER A 36 -6.41 2.47 13.74
CA SER A 36 -6.28 2.37 15.21
C SER A 36 -5.28 3.37 15.81
N VAL A 37 -4.46 4.01 14.99
CA VAL A 37 -3.45 4.97 15.45
C VAL A 37 -4.02 6.38 15.36
N SER A 38 -3.98 7.13 16.46
CA SER A 38 -4.27 8.57 16.43
C SER A 38 -3.31 9.25 15.47
N ASN A 39 -3.86 9.72 14.36
CA ASN A 39 -3.09 10.24 13.25
C ASN A 39 -3.24 11.76 13.16
N TYR A 40 -2.13 12.46 13.33
CA TYR A 40 -2.08 13.91 13.18
C TYR A 40 -2.63 14.38 11.83
N TYR A 41 -2.36 13.63 10.77
CA TYR A 41 -2.78 13.97 9.40
C TYR A 41 -4.25 13.71 9.10
N ALA A 42 -5.01 13.10 10.01
CA ALA A 42 -6.46 12.88 9.81
C ALA A 42 -7.21 14.18 9.54
N GLN A 43 -6.80 15.29 10.15
CA GLN A 43 -7.39 16.62 9.94
C GLN A 43 -7.06 17.23 8.56
N TYR A 44 -6.09 16.69 7.83
CA TYR A 44 -5.66 17.14 6.51
C TYR A 44 -5.93 16.07 5.44
N ALA A 45 -6.65 15.01 5.79
CA ALA A 45 -6.96 13.94 4.87
C ALA A 45 -7.85 14.43 3.72
N LEU A 46 -7.49 14.03 2.51
CA LEU A 46 -8.31 14.23 1.32
C LEU A 46 -9.06 12.95 1.01
N THR A 47 -10.35 13.04 0.74
CA THR A 47 -11.21 11.90 0.39
C THR A 47 -12.14 12.26 -0.75
N GLY A 48 -12.67 11.25 -1.43
CA GLY A 48 -13.69 11.41 -2.46
C GLY A 48 -13.27 12.38 -3.56
N ASP A 49 -14.18 13.27 -3.94
CA ASP A 49 -13.95 14.23 -5.03
C ASP A 49 -12.81 15.22 -4.71
N ALA A 50 -12.61 15.59 -3.44
CA ALA A 50 -11.50 16.47 -3.05
C ALA A 50 -10.12 15.80 -3.27
N LEU A 51 -10.01 14.48 -3.04
CA LEU A 51 -8.79 13.73 -3.37
C LEU A 51 -8.60 13.66 -4.88
N MET A 52 -9.65 13.34 -5.63
CA MET A 52 -9.61 13.25 -7.08
C MET A 52 -9.17 14.58 -7.71
N ASP A 53 -9.75 15.70 -7.29
CA ASP A 53 -9.42 17.02 -7.81
C ASP A 53 -7.98 17.42 -7.52
N ALA A 54 -7.50 17.16 -6.29
CA ALA A 54 -6.13 17.45 -5.88
C ALA A 54 -5.12 16.61 -6.69
N VAL A 55 -5.35 15.30 -6.82
CA VAL A 55 -4.50 14.39 -7.62
C VAL A 55 -4.46 14.84 -9.08
N ASN A 56 -5.61 15.12 -9.67
CA ASN A 56 -5.71 15.49 -11.08
C ASN A 56 -5.16 16.90 -11.37
N GLY A 57 -5.06 17.76 -10.36
CA GLY A 57 -4.37 19.03 -10.42
C GLY A 57 -2.85 18.92 -10.62
N GLN A 58 -2.29 17.73 -10.50
CA GLN A 58 -0.88 17.40 -10.73
C GLN A 58 0.11 18.22 -9.90
N ALA A 59 -0.30 18.68 -8.73
CA ALA A 59 0.57 19.29 -7.73
C ALA A 59 0.84 18.29 -6.60
N GLY A 60 2.06 18.20 -6.09
CA GLY A 60 2.39 17.35 -4.95
C GLY A 60 3.28 16.16 -5.27
N PHE A 61 3.30 15.21 -4.34
CA PHE A 61 4.11 13.98 -4.40
C PHE A 61 3.22 12.78 -4.65
N TYR A 62 3.66 11.91 -5.54
CA TYR A 62 2.97 10.70 -5.96
C TYR A 62 3.86 9.50 -5.76
N LEU A 63 3.40 8.51 -5.02
CA LEU A 63 4.12 7.28 -4.75
C LEU A 63 3.21 6.09 -5.00
N ILE A 64 3.76 5.03 -5.60
CA ILE A 64 3.10 3.73 -5.70
C ILE A 64 3.97 2.70 -5.00
N CYS A 65 3.37 1.94 -4.11
CA CYS A 65 3.97 0.83 -3.40
C CYS A 65 3.33 -0.48 -3.87
N THR A 66 4.17 -1.46 -4.12
CA THR A 66 3.78 -2.83 -4.52
C THR A 66 4.67 -3.83 -3.80
N THR A 67 4.32 -5.10 -3.85
CA THR A 67 5.10 -6.18 -3.26
C THR A 67 5.83 -6.96 -4.34
N ASN A 68 7.14 -7.15 -4.17
CA ASN A 68 7.96 -7.98 -5.05
C ASN A 68 7.66 -9.49 -4.83
N PRO A 69 8.00 -10.36 -5.79
CA PRO A 69 7.78 -11.81 -5.65
C PRO A 69 8.47 -12.45 -4.43
N ASP A 70 9.52 -11.85 -3.92
CA ASP A 70 10.23 -12.29 -2.71
C ASP A 70 9.61 -11.74 -1.40
N GLY A 71 8.50 -11.01 -1.49
CA GLY A 71 7.82 -10.38 -0.36
C GLY A 71 8.40 -9.04 0.07
N SER A 72 9.49 -8.58 -0.55
CA SER A 72 10.04 -7.25 -0.24
C SER A 72 9.18 -6.13 -0.81
N ALA A 73 9.19 -4.96 -0.15
CA ALA A 73 8.48 -3.80 -0.62
C ALA A 73 9.18 -3.16 -1.81
N ASN A 74 8.41 -2.76 -2.82
CA ASN A 74 8.84 -1.91 -3.92
C ASN A 74 8.08 -0.59 -3.87
N ALA A 75 8.76 0.52 -4.06
CA ALA A 75 8.15 1.85 -4.09
C ALA A 75 8.76 2.69 -5.21
N GLY A 76 7.92 3.43 -5.93
CA GLY A 76 8.34 4.29 -7.01
C GLY A 76 7.49 5.55 -7.12
N VAL A 77 8.09 6.61 -7.66
CA VAL A 77 7.38 7.87 -7.92
C VAL A 77 6.80 7.81 -9.33
N PHE A 78 5.47 7.82 -9.39
CA PHE A 78 4.73 7.76 -10.67
C PHE A 78 3.53 8.69 -10.60
N ILE A 79 3.41 9.60 -11.52
CA ILE A 79 2.21 10.43 -11.64
C ILE A 79 1.04 9.54 -12.08
N PHE A 80 -0.07 9.65 -11.37
CA PHE A 80 -1.31 8.98 -11.68
C PHE A 80 -2.47 9.97 -11.70
N ALA A 81 -3.61 9.54 -12.20
CA ALA A 81 -4.86 10.28 -12.14
C ALA A 81 -5.94 9.47 -11.43
N ILE A 82 -7.00 10.10 -10.98
CA ILE A 82 -8.18 9.43 -10.44
C ILE A 82 -9.37 9.73 -11.36
N LYS A 83 -10.13 8.70 -11.68
CA LYS A 83 -11.40 8.79 -12.41
C LYS A 83 -12.54 8.38 -11.49
N LYS A 84 -13.70 8.99 -11.67
CA LYS A 84 -14.94 8.60 -10.99
C LYS A 84 -15.91 8.01 -12.01
N LEU A 85 -16.45 6.85 -11.70
CA LEU A 85 -17.49 6.19 -12.49
C LEU A 85 -18.43 5.43 -11.54
N ASN A 86 -19.75 5.62 -11.70
CA ASN A 86 -20.77 4.96 -10.87
C ASN A 86 -20.52 5.10 -9.35
N GLU A 87 -20.19 6.32 -8.91
CA GLU A 87 -19.87 6.66 -7.49
C GLU A 87 -18.64 5.96 -6.90
N LYS A 88 -17.87 5.22 -7.71
CA LYS A 88 -16.59 4.63 -7.33
C LYS A 88 -15.42 5.40 -7.93
N TYR A 89 -14.25 5.25 -7.32
CA TYR A 89 -13.03 5.90 -7.76
C TYR A 89 -12.04 4.86 -8.30
N TYR A 90 -11.33 5.23 -9.35
CA TYR A 90 -10.38 4.38 -10.06
C TYR A 90 -9.09 5.12 -10.26
N ILE A 91 -7.96 4.51 -9.88
CA ILE A 91 -6.65 5.05 -10.22
C ILE A 91 -6.32 4.70 -11.67
N GLN A 92 -5.87 5.69 -12.42
CA GLN A 92 -5.36 5.54 -13.79
C GLN A 92 -3.85 5.65 -13.79
N LEU A 93 -3.18 4.61 -14.26
CA LEU A 93 -1.73 4.51 -14.37
C LEU A 93 -1.30 4.45 -15.83
N GLY A 94 -0.12 5.04 -16.13
CA GLY A 94 0.56 4.89 -17.40
C GLY A 94 2.01 4.50 -17.14
N LEU A 95 2.25 3.20 -16.90
CA LEU A 95 3.55 2.70 -16.53
C LEU A 95 4.30 2.15 -17.76
N ALA A 96 5.56 2.53 -17.89
CA ALA A 96 6.50 1.81 -18.74
C ALA A 96 6.84 0.44 -18.14
N GLU A 97 7.55 -0.40 -18.88
CA GLU A 97 8.06 -1.67 -18.37
C GLU A 97 9.02 -1.42 -17.20
N ASN A 98 8.59 -1.81 -16.00
CA ASN A 98 9.35 -1.69 -14.75
C ASN A 98 8.81 -2.65 -13.68
N GLN A 99 9.49 -2.72 -12.54
CA GLN A 99 9.12 -3.63 -11.46
C GLN A 99 7.71 -3.35 -10.89
N THR A 100 7.31 -2.08 -10.78
CA THR A 100 5.98 -1.73 -10.29
C THR A 100 4.88 -2.28 -11.21
N LYS A 101 5.05 -2.15 -12.53
CA LYS A 101 4.10 -2.72 -13.51
C LYS A 101 4.05 -4.24 -13.40
N ALA A 102 5.20 -4.90 -13.37
CA ALA A 102 5.28 -6.36 -13.24
C ALA A 102 4.60 -6.87 -11.95
N ASN A 103 4.79 -6.17 -10.83
CA ASN A 103 4.14 -6.51 -9.57
C ASN A 103 2.61 -6.34 -9.66
N LEU A 104 2.13 -5.23 -10.23
CA LEU A 104 0.69 -4.98 -10.40
C LEU A 104 0.03 -6.00 -11.33
N GLU A 105 0.70 -6.40 -12.40
CA GLU A 105 0.21 -7.46 -13.29
C GLU A 105 0.17 -8.83 -12.61
N ALA A 106 1.08 -9.08 -11.68
CA ALA A 106 1.15 -10.35 -10.95
C ALA A 106 0.17 -10.43 -9.77
N THR A 107 -0.01 -9.35 -9.02
CA THR A 107 -0.80 -9.33 -7.77
C THR A 107 -2.18 -8.72 -7.95
N GLY A 108 -2.32 -7.80 -8.89
CA GLY A 108 -3.55 -7.05 -9.10
C GLY A 108 -3.84 -5.98 -8.06
N GLU A 109 -2.90 -5.68 -7.15
CA GLU A 109 -3.12 -4.78 -6.01
C GLU A 109 -1.91 -3.87 -5.73
N GLY A 110 -2.17 -2.75 -5.06
CA GLY A 110 -1.15 -1.82 -4.65
C GLY A 110 -1.63 -0.76 -3.66
N LEU A 111 -0.70 0.04 -3.19
CA LEU A 111 -0.95 1.20 -2.35
C LEU A 111 -0.42 2.45 -3.06
N ALA A 112 -1.25 3.44 -3.24
CA ALA A 112 -0.83 4.76 -3.70
C ALA A 112 -0.81 5.75 -2.53
N VAL A 113 0.13 6.69 -2.59
CA VAL A 113 0.23 7.82 -1.66
C VAL A 113 0.28 9.09 -2.46
N TYR A 114 -0.58 10.02 -2.11
CA TYR A 114 -0.57 11.39 -2.62
C TYR A 114 -0.43 12.37 -1.46
N ALA A 115 0.51 13.32 -1.57
CA ALA A 115 0.72 14.34 -0.57
C ALA A 115 1.04 15.69 -1.22
N VAL A 116 0.43 16.76 -0.73
CA VAL A 116 0.67 18.13 -1.17
C VAL A 116 0.83 19.04 0.04
N MET A 117 1.74 20.00 -0.04
CA MET A 117 1.93 20.99 1.04
C MET A 117 0.67 21.81 1.21
N THR A 118 0.22 21.99 2.45
CA THR A 118 -0.88 22.91 2.76
C THR A 118 -0.43 24.36 2.60
N ALA A 119 -1.25 25.17 1.91
CA ALA A 119 -0.90 26.56 1.63
C ALA A 119 -0.63 27.38 2.90
N ASP A 120 -1.39 27.10 3.96
CA ASP A 120 -1.37 27.91 5.22
C ASP A 120 -0.39 27.36 6.28
N LYS A 121 0.18 26.18 6.06
CA LYS A 121 1.04 25.50 7.05
C LYS A 121 2.19 24.78 6.34
N PRO A 122 3.35 25.43 6.19
CA PRO A 122 4.46 24.88 5.38
C PRO A 122 5.10 23.60 5.93
N TYR A 123 4.71 23.16 7.12
CA TYR A 123 5.15 21.92 7.76
C TYR A 123 4.02 20.87 7.83
N ALA A 124 2.85 21.14 7.27
CA ALA A 124 1.77 20.18 7.17
C ALA A 124 1.53 19.80 5.71
N VAL A 125 1.17 18.55 5.50
CA VAL A 125 0.78 18.02 4.19
C VAL A 125 -0.67 17.58 4.24
N SER A 126 -1.40 17.87 3.17
CA SER A 126 -2.72 17.29 2.89
C SER A 126 -2.54 16.14 1.91
N GLY A 127 -3.40 15.15 1.99
CA GLY A 127 -3.33 14.04 1.06
C GLY A 127 -4.02 12.79 1.59
N ALA A 128 -3.69 11.68 0.99
CA ALA A 128 -4.20 10.38 1.36
C ALA A 128 -3.23 9.28 0.93
N ARG A 129 -3.36 8.14 1.58
CA ARG A 129 -2.91 6.86 1.05
C ARG A 129 -4.14 6.04 0.73
N PHE A 130 -4.11 5.27 -0.33
CA PHE A 130 -5.27 4.50 -0.74
C PHE A 130 -4.85 3.18 -1.38
N TYR A 131 -5.56 2.14 -0.97
CA TYR A 131 -5.42 0.82 -1.55
C TYR A 131 -6.24 0.73 -2.82
N PHE A 132 -5.73 -0.03 -3.78
CA PHE A 132 -6.41 -0.27 -5.03
C PHE A 132 -6.17 -1.70 -5.51
N GLU A 133 -7.15 -2.23 -6.24
CA GLU A 133 -7.12 -3.60 -6.75
C GLU A 133 -7.71 -3.71 -8.15
N THR A 134 -7.48 -4.85 -8.79
CA THR A 134 -7.99 -5.16 -10.13
C THR A 134 -9.52 -5.02 -10.17
N ILE A 135 -10.02 -4.35 -11.20
CA ILE A 135 -11.45 -4.20 -11.47
C ILE A 135 -12.00 -5.54 -11.94
N ALA A 136 -12.96 -6.10 -11.20
CA ALA A 136 -13.57 -7.38 -11.54
C ALA A 136 -14.57 -7.30 -12.72
N ASP A 137 -15.21 -6.15 -12.92
CA ASP A 137 -16.22 -5.94 -13.95
C ASP A 137 -15.58 -5.39 -15.24
N GLN A 138 -15.53 -6.22 -16.28
CA GLN A 138 -14.96 -5.85 -17.57
C GLN A 138 -15.71 -4.68 -18.23
N ALA A 139 -17.03 -4.54 -18.01
CA ALA A 139 -17.79 -3.42 -18.57
C ALA A 139 -17.35 -2.07 -17.98
N VAL A 140 -16.93 -2.04 -16.71
CA VAL A 140 -16.34 -0.88 -16.08
C VAL A 140 -14.98 -0.55 -16.70
N VAL A 141 -14.14 -1.55 -16.93
CA VAL A 141 -12.84 -1.37 -17.60
C VAL A 141 -13.05 -0.79 -18.99
N ASP A 142 -13.95 -1.36 -19.77
CA ASP A 142 -14.26 -0.91 -21.15
C ASP A 142 -14.76 0.55 -21.16
N GLU A 143 -15.56 0.94 -20.17
CA GLU A 143 -16.04 2.32 -20.04
C GLU A 143 -14.89 3.29 -19.71
N LEU A 144 -14.03 2.95 -18.75
CA LEU A 144 -12.88 3.74 -18.35
C LEU A 144 -11.84 3.89 -19.49
N MET A 145 -11.73 2.87 -20.34
CA MET A 145 -10.77 2.85 -21.45
C MET A 145 -11.20 3.71 -22.63
N LYS A 146 -12.48 4.10 -22.76
CA LYS A 146 -12.98 4.89 -23.94
C LYS A 146 -12.21 6.17 -24.19
N ASP A 147 -11.88 6.90 -23.10
CA ASP A 147 -11.17 8.19 -23.17
C ASP A 147 -9.73 8.09 -22.64
N ALA A 148 -9.23 6.87 -22.48
CA ALA A 148 -7.91 6.65 -21.91
C ALA A 148 -6.81 6.70 -22.99
N ARG A 149 -5.59 7.08 -22.57
CA ARG A 149 -4.42 6.96 -23.44
C ARG A 149 -4.09 5.49 -23.65
N GLN A 150 -3.52 5.19 -24.81
CA GLN A 150 -3.01 3.85 -25.08
C GLN A 150 -2.02 3.40 -23.98
N GLY A 151 -2.19 2.18 -23.47
CA GLY A 151 -1.37 1.63 -22.39
C GLY A 151 -1.77 2.09 -21.00
N ALA A 152 -2.90 2.78 -20.84
CA ALA A 152 -3.45 3.05 -19.52
C ALA A 152 -3.90 1.77 -18.83
N MET A 153 -3.68 1.72 -17.52
CA MET A 153 -4.15 0.65 -16.62
C MET A 153 -5.09 1.28 -15.60
N PHE A 154 -6.16 0.59 -15.26
CA PHE A 154 -7.11 1.05 -14.24
C PHE A 154 -7.26 0.02 -13.13
N TYR A 155 -7.35 0.51 -11.90
CA TYR A 155 -7.63 -0.29 -10.70
C TYR A 155 -8.71 0.42 -9.87
N GLU A 156 -9.56 -0.33 -9.19
CA GLU A 156 -10.57 0.23 -8.29
C GLU A 156 -9.91 0.64 -6.96
N ILE A 157 -10.19 1.85 -6.48
CA ILE A 157 -9.76 2.30 -5.16
C ILE A 157 -10.72 1.71 -4.13
N THR A 158 -10.20 0.86 -3.25
CA THR A 158 -11.02 0.11 -2.29
C THR A 158 -11.04 0.74 -0.91
N GLU A 159 -9.98 1.45 -0.52
CA GLU A 159 -9.90 2.11 0.79
C GLU A 159 -9.09 3.40 0.68
N ILE A 160 -9.56 4.47 1.33
CA ILE A 160 -8.85 5.76 1.43
C ILE A 160 -8.59 6.07 2.90
N LEU A 161 -7.33 6.32 3.24
CA LEU A 161 -6.85 6.53 4.60
C LEU A 161 -6.07 7.85 4.69
N PRO A 162 -6.01 8.49 5.87
CA PRO A 162 -5.11 9.61 6.12
C PRO A 162 -3.66 9.24 5.86
N LEU A 163 -2.82 10.22 5.58
CA LEU A 163 -1.36 10.05 5.59
C LEU A 163 -0.91 9.56 6.97
N GLY A 164 -0.04 8.56 7.02
CA GLY A 164 0.36 7.84 8.24
C GLY A 164 1.21 8.61 9.23
#